data_cee17c9a74e0743b112e3bfd08d29e87
#
_entry.id   cee17c9a74e0743b112e3bfd08d29e87
#
_cell.length_a   1.000
_cell.length_b   1.000
_cell.length_c   1.000
_cell.angle_alpha   90.00
_cell.angle_beta   90.00
_cell.angle_gamma   90.00
#
_symmetry.space_group_name_H-M   'P 1'
#
loop_
_entity.id
_entity.type
_entity.pdbx_description
1 polymer ?
#
loop_
_entity_poly.entity_id
_entity_poly.type
_entity_poly.pdbx_seq_one_letter_code
_entity_poly.pdbx_strand_id
1 'polypeptide(L)'
;MDDRRVGLVIRALRRRRAWRQSDLAAAARVSQSAISLVERGHVDTMSLRTLRRIFLALEARGDLDVRWRGGSLDRVVDERHADVAAVSVRSLTNFGWDHAVEVTYAILGERGSLDVLGFHRPTASLLVIEVKTELTSIEETLRRLDQKVRLASRICRERFGSAASGTSSLLVMPDTAAARRQVMRHRDVLDAVLPAGNVAIRHWLAEPHASIHGRWFLANTSPVVLRGLLGGPDRVIRPARAGNRANSSTTRADSG
;
A
#
# COMPACT_ATOMS: atom_id res chain seq x y z
N MET A 1 18.14 -0.03 2.67
CA MET A 1 18.65 -0.89 1.58
C MET A 1 19.67 -1.82 2.20
N ASP A 2 19.69 -3.09 1.87
CA ASP A 2 20.76 -3.99 2.31
C ASP A 2 21.88 -3.96 1.25
N ASP A 3 22.90 -3.18 1.51
CA ASP A 3 24.00 -2.91 0.58
C ASP A 3 24.81 -4.15 0.26
N ARG A 4 24.99 -5.05 1.24
CA ARG A 4 25.67 -6.33 1.03
C ARG A 4 24.87 -7.22 0.06
N ARG A 5 23.57 -7.27 0.22
CA ARG A 5 22.68 -8.05 -0.67
C ARG A 5 22.71 -7.52 -2.10
N VAL A 6 22.70 -6.20 -2.29
CA VAL A 6 22.82 -5.57 -3.61
C VAL A 6 24.15 -5.94 -4.27
N GLY A 7 25.27 -5.84 -3.54
CA GLY A 7 26.57 -6.23 -4.05
C GLY A 7 26.66 -7.70 -4.44
N LEU A 8 26.11 -8.61 -3.64
CA LEU A 8 26.05 -10.03 -3.95
C LEU A 8 25.24 -10.33 -5.22
N VAL A 9 24.10 -9.64 -5.42
CA VAL A 9 23.28 -9.79 -6.63
C VAL A 9 24.05 -9.34 -7.87
N ILE A 10 24.68 -8.18 -7.84
CA ILE A 10 25.50 -7.66 -8.96
C ILE A 10 26.60 -8.66 -9.29
N ARG A 11 27.33 -9.15 -8.30
CA ARG A 11 28.39 -10.15 -8.48
C ARG A 11 27.87 -11.46 -9.07
N ALA A 12 26.72 -11.95 -8.62
CA ALA A 12 26.09 -13.16 -9.13
C ALA A 12 25.67 -13.00 -10.59
N LEU A 13 25.02 -11.89 -10.96
CA LEU A 13 24.59 -11.61 -12.34
C LEU A 13 25.79 -11.47 -13.28
N ARG A 14 26.84 -10.76 -12.85
CA ARG A 14 28.07 -10.66 -13.63
C ARG A 14 28.71 -12.03 -13.88
N ARG A 15 28.84 -12.86 -12.84
CA ARG A 15 29.39 -14.22 -12.96
C ARG A 15 28.55 -15.12 -13.86
N ARG A 16 27.24 -15.00 -13.80
CA ARG A 16 26.34 -15.74 -14.70
C ARG A 16 26.59 -15.43 -16.17
N ARG A 17 27.11 -14.24 -16.49
CA ARG A 17 27.53 -13.83 -17.84
C ARG A 17 28.98 -14.18 -18.16
N ALA A 18 29.68 -14.88 -17.29
CA ALA A 18 31.10 -15.14 -17.37
C ALA A 18 31.98 -13.88 -17.50
N TRP A 19 31.50 -12.71 -17.04
CA TRP A 19 32.22 -11.44 -17.12
C TRP A 19 33.20 -11.25 -15.98
N ARG A 20 34.37 -10.61 -16.30
CA ARG A 20 35.26 -10.03 -15.31
C ARG A 20 34.68 -8.70 -14.79
N GLN A 21 35.23 -8.20 -13.70
CA GLN A 21 34.83 -6.87 -13.20
C GLN A 21 35.12 -5.75 -14.22
N SER A 22 36.22 -5.90 -14.98
CA SER A 22 36.59 -5.00 -16.08
C SER A 22 35.54 -4.98 -17.20
N ASP A 23 34.94 -6.14 -17.53
CA ASP A 23 33.96 -6.24 -18.60
C ASP A 23 32.66 -5.54 -18.21
N LEU A 24 32.19 -5.75 -16.95
CA LEU A 24 31.05 -5.03 -16.42
C LEU A 24 31.32 -3.53 -16.31
N ALA A 25 32.54 -3.14 -15.90
CA ALA A 25 32.94 -1.75 -15.83
C ALA A 25 32.88 -1.05 -17.19
N ALA A 26 33.39 -1.69 -18.23
CA ALA A 26 33.32 -1.19 -19.61
C ALA A 26 31.86 -1.08 -20.09
N ALA A 27 31.05 -2.14 -19.92
CA ALA A 27 29.66 -2.15 -20.32
C ALA A 27 28.83 -1.09 -19.60
N ALA A 28 29.03 -0.90 -18.29
CA ALA A 28 28.36 0.10 -17.48
C ALA A 28 28.98 1.51 -17.63
N ARG A 29 30.11 1.66 -18.32
CA ARG A 29 30.90 2.90 -18.43
C ARG A 29 31.23 3.50 -17.07
N VAL A 30 31.75 2.69 -16.15
CA VAL A 30 32.22 3.04 -14.80
C VAL A 30 33.63 2.49 -14.61
N SER A 31 34.31 2.86 -13.53
CA SER A 31 35.61 2.28 -13.22
C SER A 31 35.51 0.86 -12.67
N GLN A 32 36.53 0.03 -12.89
CA GLN A 32 36.61 -1.31 -12.30
C GLN A 32 36.59 -1.23 -10.75
N SER A 33 37.21 -0.22 -10.17
CA SER A 33 37.20 0.02 -8.72
C SER A 33 35.77 0.25 -8.20
N ALA A 34 34.92 0.96 -8.95
CA ALA A 34 33.51 1.13 -8.61
C ALA A 34 32.77 -0.22 -8.58
N ILE A 35 32.99 -1.09 -9.57
CA ILE A 35 32.41 -2.44 -9.57
C ILE A 35 32.92 -3.24 -8.37
N SER A 36 34.23 -3.19 -8.08
CA SER A 36 34.81 -3.88 -6.92
C SER A 36 34.20 -3.41 -5.59
N LEU A 37 34.01 -2.10 -5.41
CA LEU A 37 33.40 -1.53 -4.20
C LEU A 37 31.95 -1.97 -4.04
N VAL A 38 31.15 -1.86 -5.09
CA VAL A 38 29.75 -2.28 -5.07
C VAL A 38 29.60 -3.77 -4.74
N GLU A 39 30.41 -4.63 -5.36
CA GLU A 39 30.37 -6.09 -5.10
C GLU A 39 30.80 -6.48 -3.68
N ARG A 40 31.51 -5.61 -2.98
CA ARG A 40 31.87 -5.77 -1.56
C ARG A 40 30.82 -5.21 -0.62
N GLY A 41 29.77 -4.57 -1.14
CA GLY A 41 28.67 -4.02 -0.39
C GLY A 41 28.80 -2.52 -0.03
N HIS A 42 29.73 -1.80 -0.64
CA HIS A 42 29.86 -0.34 -0.47
C HIS A 42 28.98 0.40 -1.48
N VAL A 43 27.67 0.16 -1.40
CA VAL A 43 26.66 0.77 -2.28
C VAL A 43 26.37 2.20 -1.87
N ASP A 44 26.50 2.52 -0.61
CA ASP A 44 26.37 3.85 0.01
C ASP A 44 27.29 4.91 -0.61
N THR A 45 28.45 4.50 -1.11
CA THR A 45 29.40 5.39 -1.78
C THR A 45 29.06 5.68 -3.24
N MET A 46 28.02 5.02 -3.81
CA MET A 46 27.66 5.11 -5.21
C MET A 46 26.49 6.06 -5.46
N SER A 47 26.56 6.82 -6.56
CA SER A 47 25.40 7.56 -7.03
C SER A 47 24.34 6.61 -7.60
N LEU A 48 23.06 6.97 -7.46
CA LEU A 48 21.95 6.23 -8.10
C LEU A 48 22.13 6.12 -9.62
N ARG A 49 22.75 7.12 -10.25
CA ARG A 49 23.08 7.08 -11.68
C ARG A 49 24.08 5.96 -11.98
N THR A 50 25.10 5.79 -11.16
CA THR A 50 26.09 4.71 -11.28
C THR A 50 25.42 3.33 -11.14
N LEU A 51 24.60 3.15 -10.11
CA LEU A 51 23.88 1.90 -9.88
C LEU A 51 22.94 1.55 -11.06
N ARG A 52 22.17 2.53 -11.56
CA ARG A 52 21.29 2.32 -12.73
C ARG A 52 22.07 1.87 -13.97
N ARG A 53 23.25 2.43 -14.21
CA ARG A 53 24.12 2.01 -15.34
C ARG A 53 24.62 0.58 -15.16
N ILE A 54 25.00 0.18 -13.95
CA ILE A 54 25.42 -1.19 -13.64
C ILE A 54 24.27 -2.17 -13.85
N PHE A 55 23.07 -1.86 -13.32
CA PHE A 55 21.89 -2.71 -13.53
C PHE A 55 21.52 -2.81 -15.00
N LEU A 56 21.53 -1.70 -15.75
CA LEU A 56 21.23 -1.70 -17.17
C LEU A 56 22.21 -2.57 -17.95
N ALA A 57 23.52 -2.50 -17.66
CA ALA A 57 24.53 -3.36 -18.30
C ALA A 57 24.33 -4.85 -17.98
N LEU A 58 23.74 -5.17 -16.84
CA LEU A 58 23.39 -6.53 -16.43
C LEU A 58 21.99 -6.97 -16.91
N GLU A 59 21.28 -6.12 -17.68
CA GLU A 59 19.86 -6.30 -18.06
C GLU A 59 18.95 -6.55 -16.84
N ALA A 60 19.32 -5.96 -15.72
CA ALA A 60 18.58 -6.02 -14.48
C ALA A 60 17.87 -4.69 -14.21
N ARG A 61 16.76 -4.75 -13.51
CA ARG A 61 16.05 -3.57 -13.00
C ARG A 61 16.27 -3.45 -11.50
N GLY A 62 16.66 -2.27 -11.06
CA GLY A 62 16.76 -1.93 -9.64
C GLY A 62 15.76 -0.85 -9.32
N ASP A 63 14.86 -1.13 -8.39
CA ASP A 63 13.88 -0.17 -7.89
C ASP A 63 14.26 0.26 -6.46
N LEU A 64 14.10 1.54 -6.16
CA LEU A 64 14.30 2.09 -4.81
C LEU A 64 12.94 2.16 -4.12
N ASP A 65 12.77 1.30 -3.11
CA ASP A 65 11.59 1.33 -2.24
C ASP A 65 11.95 2.08 -0.95
N VAL A 66 11.30 3.23 -0.73
CA VAL A 66 11.48 4.04 0.48
C VAL A 66 10.30 3.80 1.41
N ARG A 67 10.58 3.35 2.64
CA ARG A 67 9.55 3.04 3.64
C ARG A 67 9.65 3.99 4.83
N TRP A 68 8.51 4.56 5.20
CA TRP A 68 8.40 5.42 6.37
C TRP A 68 7.35 4.85 7.34
N ARG A 69 7.73 4.65 8.61
CA ARG A 69 6.88 4.08 9.66
C ARG A 69 6.17 2.77 9.26
N GLY A 70 6.84 1.95 8.44
CA GLY A 70 6.31 0.66 7.95
C GLY A 70 5.37 0.76 6.73
N GLY A 71 5.08 1.97 6.23
CA GLY A 71 4.35 2.20 4.99
C GLY A 71 5.25 2.64 3.84
N SER A 72 4.79 2.49 2.59
CA SER A 72 5.47 3.05 1.42
C SER A 72 5.27 4.57 1.37
N LEU A 73 6.35 5.34 1.12
CA LEU A 73 6.28 6.79 0.91
C LEU A 73 5.52 7.19 -0.35
N ASP A 74 5.32 6.26 -1.28
CA ASP A 74 4.49 6.49 -2.47
C ASP A 74 3.09 6.98 -2.12
N ARG A 75 2.60 6.66 -0.91
CA ARG A 75 1.31 7.12 -0.39
C ARG A 75 1.29 8.59 0.06
N VAL A 76 2.44 9.11 0.48
CA VAL A 76 2.53 10.49 1.00
C VAL A 76 2.71 11.48 -0.15
N VAL A 77 3.26 11.02 -1.26
CA VAL A 77 3.59 11.85 -2.44
C VAL A 77 2.50 11.81 -3.50
N ASP A 78 1.59 10.84 -3.43
CA ASP A 78 0.60 10.62 -4.48
C ASP A 78 -0.79 11.13 -4.07
N GLU A 79 -1.07 12.41 -4.35
CA GLU A 79 -2.41 13.00 -4.18
C GLU A 79 -3.50 12.16 -4.88
N ARG A 80 -3.17 11.55 -6.03
CA ARG A 80 -4.11 10.69 -6.77
C ARG A 80 -4.44 9.42 -6.02
N HIS A 81 -3.48 8.86 -5.24
CA HIS A 81 -3.73 7.71 -4.39
C HIS A 81 -4.77 8.05 -3.32
N ALA A 82 -4.61 9.18 -2.64
CA ALA A 82 -5.56 9.66 -1.63
C ALA A 82 -6.94 9.93 -2.23
N ASP A 83 -7.02 10.51 -3.44
CA ASP A 83 -8.28 10.77 -4.13
C ASP A 83 -9.02 9.47 -4.46
N VAL A 84 -8.34 8.46 -4.99
CA VAL A 84 -8.92 7.15 -5.31
C VAL A 84 -9.37 6.42 -4.05
N ALA A 85 -8.58 6.48 -2.97
CA ALA A 85 -8.95 5.94 -1.67
C ALA A 85 -10.22 6.62 -1.13
N ALA A 86 -10.30 7.95 -1.20
CA ALA A 86 -11.47 8.70 -0.76
C ALA A 86 -12.74 8.38 -1.56
N VAL A 87 -12.62 8.16 -2.89
CA VAL A 87 -13.75 7.70 -3.72
C VAL A 87 -14.19 6.30 -3.31
N SER A 88 -13.24 5.41 -3.03
CA SER A 88 -13.54 4.06 -2.54
C SER A 88 -14.30 4.10 -1.22
N VAL A 89 -13.85 4.91 -0.27
CA VAL A 89 -14.49 5.12 1.04
C VAL A 89 -15.93 5.65 0.88
N ARG A 90 -16.13 6.69 0.05
CA ARG A 90 -17.49 7.19 -0.21
C ARG A 90 -18.41 6.11 -0.78
N SER A 91 -17.89 5.29 -1.69
CA SER A 91 -18.67 4.19 -2.25
C SER A 91 -19.04 3.17 -1.17
N LEU A 92 -18.12 2.79 -0.29
CA LEU A 92 -18.41 1.90 0.84
C LEU A 92 -19.49 2.48 1.76
N THR A 93 -19.35 3.75 2.14
CA THR A 93 -20.34 4.45 2.98
C THR A 93 -21.72 4.46 2.36
N ASN A 94 -21.82 4.73 1.05
CA ASN A 94 -23.10 4.75 0.32
C ASN A 94 -23.81 3.38 0.29
N PHE A 95 -23.04 2.29 0.38
CA PHE A 95 -23.56 0.93 0.45
C PHE A 95 -23.68 0.37 1.89
N GLY A 96 -23.51 1.24 2.92
CA GLY A 96 -23.71 0.86 4.32
C GLY A 96 -22.55 0.04 4.94
N TRP A 97 -21.35 0.11 4.36
CA TRP A 97 -20.18 -0.54 4.89
C TRP A 97 -19.47 0.33 5.95
N ASP A 98 -19.11 -0.27 7.06
CA ASP A 98 -18.08 0.29 7.94
C ASP A 98 -16.72 0.24 7.23
N HIS A 99 -15.84 1.20 7.51
CA HIS A 99 -14.54 1.23 6.88
C HIS A 99 -13.44 1.78 7.81
N ALA A 100 -12.21 1.42 7.50
CA ALA A 100 -11.02 2.00 8.10
C ALA A 100 -9.98 2.24 7.00
N VAL A 101 -9.26 3.36 7.09
CA VAL A 101 -8.28 3.80 6.09
C VAL A 101 -6.88 3.71 6.67
N GLU A 102 -5.88 3.38 5.85
CA GLU A 102 -4.46 3.30 6.23
C GLU A 102 -4.21 2.47 7.49
N VAL A 103 -4.84 1.31 7.54
CA VAL A 103 -4.74 0.42 8.71
C VAL A 103 -3.37 -0.24 8.74
N THR A 104 -2.49 0.26 9.60
CA THR A 104 -1.17 -0.35 9.82
C THR A 104 -1.30 -1.63 10.64
N TYR A 105 -0.49 -2.62 10.32
CA TYR A 105 -0.42 -3.88 11.04
C TYR A 105 1.02 -4.36 11.26
N ALA A 106 1.21 -5.12 12.35
CA ALA A 106 2.44 -5.84 12.65
C ALA A 106 2.05 -7.21 13.24
N ILE A 107 1.89 -8.21 12.39
CA ILE A 107 1.33 -9.52 12.74
C ILE A 107 2.29 -10.61 12.29
N LEU A 108 2.69 -11.51 13.19
CA LEU A 108 3.55 -12.66 12.91
C LEU A 108 4.85 -12.31 12.14
N GLY A 109 5.44 -11.16 12.46
CA GLY A 109 6.64 -10.66 11.78
C GLY A 109 6.38 -9.94 10.46
N GLU A 110 5.17 -10.01 9.92
CA GLU A 110 4.74 -9.26 8.74
C GLU A 110 4.26 -7.86 9.15
N ARG A 111 4.76 -6.84 8.45
CA ARG A 111 4.39 -5.43 8.68
C ARG A 111 3.91 -4.79 7.39
N GLY A 112 2.92 -3.93 7.51
CA GLY A 112 2.39 -3.22 6.36
C GLY A 112 1.23 -2.30 6.72
N SER A 113 0.49 -1.89 5.71
CA SER A 113 -0.71 -1.11 5.84
C SER A 113 -1.72 -1.51 4.78
N LEU A 114 -2.98 -1.59 5.16
CA LEU A 114 -4.13 -1.71 4.25
C LEU A 114 -4.54 -0.30 3.82
N ASP A 115 -4.79 -0.09 2.55
CA ASP A 115 -5.22 1.23 2.06
C ASP A 115 -6.63 1.53 2.54
N VAL A 116 -7.58 0.60 2.30
CA VAL A 116 -8.93 0.65 2.86
C VAL A 116 -9.36 -0.76 3.27
N LEU A 117 -9.94 -0.88 4.44
CA LEU A 117 -10.59 -2.09 4.95
C LEU A 117 -12.07 -1.80 5.13
N GLY A 118 -12.94 -2.53 4.44
CA GLY A 118 -14.40 -2.44 4.55
C GLY A 118 -14.98 -3.62 5.31
N PHE A 119 -15.99 -3.38 6.14
CA PHE A 119 -16.73 -4.44 6.82
C PHE A 119 -18.24 -4.20 6.72
N HIS A 120 -18.95 -5.15 6.12
CA HIS A 120 -20.41 -5.11 5.99
C HIS A 120 -21.05 -5.92 7.11
N ARG A 121 -21.56 -5.24 8.14
CA ARG A 121 -22.08 -5.89 9.36
C ARG A 121 -23.20 -6.90 9.09
N PRO A 122 -24.20 -6.59 8.26
CA PRO A 122 -25.34 -7.51 8.07
C PRO A 122 -24.93 -8.89 7.54
N THR A 123 -23.93 -8.95 6.66
CA THR A 123 -23.45 -10.21 6.06
C THR A 123 -22.12 -10.69 6.63
N ALA A 124 -21.52 -9.94 7.55
CA ALA A 124 -20.17 -10.15 8.06
C ALA A 124 -19.09 -10.27 6.96
N SER A 125 -19.33 -9.63 5.82
CA SER A 125 -18.39 -9.64 4.68
C SER A 125 -17.25 -8.64 4.91
N LEU A 126 -16.02 -9.08 4.66
CA LEU A 126 -14.81 -8.26 4.77
C LEU A 126 -14.25 -7.96 3.38
N LEU A 127 -13.84 -6.72 3.17
CA LEU A 127 -13.28 -6.25 1.92
C LEU A 127 -11.93 -5.57 2.15
N VAL A 128 -10.89 -6.06 1.48
CA VAL A 128 -9.59 -5.43 1.37
C VAL A 128 -9.51 -4.67 0.06
N ILE A 129 -9.25 -3.39 0.11
CA ILE A 129 -9.00 -2.56 -1.06
C ILE A 129 -7.52 -2.16 -1.08
N GLU A 130 -6.87 -2.49 -2.19
CA GLU A 130 -5.54 -2.00 -2.56
C GLU A 130 -5.70 -0.94 -3.63
N VAL A 131 -5.19 0.26 -3.38
CA VAL A 131 -5.23 1.36 -4.35
C VAL A 131 -3.90 1.42 -5.09
N LYS A 132 -3.96 1.51 -6.42
CA LYS A 132 -2.80 1.71 -7.28
C LYS A 132 -3.10 2.75 -8.35
N THR A 133 -2.28 3.78 -8.40
CA THR A 133 -2.32 4.79 -9.48
C THR A 133 -1.54 4.30 -10.70
N GLU A 134 -0.52 3.46 -10.49
CA GLU A 134 0.29 2.82 -11.52
C GLU A 134 0.64 1.38 -11.13
N LEU A 135 0.66 0.47 -12.11
CA LEU A 135 1.10 -0.92 -11.95
C LEU A 135 2.55 -1.04 -12.42
N THR A 136 3.50 -0.83 -11.53
CA THR A 136 4.94 -0.96 -11.84
C THR A 136 5.42 -2.42 -11.86
N SER A 137 4.85 -3.26 -10.98
CA SER A 137 5.07 -4.70 -10.93
C SER A 137 3.77 -5.38 -10.53
N ILE A 138 3.28 -6.25 -11.42
CA ILE A 138 2.05 -6.99 -11.18
C ILE A 138 2.25 -8.08 -10.13
N GLU A 139 3.38 -8.78 -10.17
CA GLU A 139 3.70 -9.86 -9.24
C GLU A 139 3.79 -9.33 -7.80
N GLU A 140 4.46 -8.20 -7.62
CA GLU A 140 4.59 -7.58 -6.31
C GLU A 140 3.25 -7.04 -5.81
N THR A 141 2.43 -6.46 -6.70
CA THR A 141 1.09 -5.97 -6.34
C THR A 141 0.19 -7.12 -5.87
N LEU A 142 0.14 -8.21 -6.62
CA LEU A 142 -0.67 -9.37 -6.26
C LEU A 142 -0.16 -10.07 -5.00
N ARG A 143 1.15 -10.21 -4.85
CA ARG A 143 1.76 -10.76 -3.64
C ARG A 143 1.41 -9.96 -2.39
N ARG A 144 1.47 -8.62 -2.47
CA ARG A 144 1.10 -7.74 -1.35
C ARG A 144 -0.39 -7.80 -1.05
N LEU A 145 -1.23 -7.85 -2.08
CA LEU A 145 -2.68 -7.97 -1.91
C LEU A 145 -3.03 -9.30 -1.22
N ASP A 146 -2.45 -10.42 -1.67
CA ASP A 146 -2.62 -11.73 -1.04
C ASP A 146 -2.20 -11.73 0.43
N GLN A 147 -1.04 -11.15 0.75
CA GLN A 147 -0.58 -10.98 2.13
C GLN A 147 -1.61 -10.22 2.98
N LYS A 148 -2.14 -9.10 2.46
CA LYS A 148 -3.15 -8.29 3.14
C LYS A 148 -4.45 -9.07 3.36
N VAL A 149 -4.90 -9.83 2.37
CA VAL A 149 -6.10 -10.69 2.45
C VAL A 149 -5.97 -11.76 3.52
N ARG A 150 -4.83 -12.45 3.59
CA ARG A 150 -4.58 -13.48 4.62
C ARG A 150 -4.62 -12.92 6.05
N LEU A 151 -4.19 -11.70 6.25
CA LEU A 151 -4.14 -11.05 7.57
C LEU A 151 -5.44 -10.31 7.91
N ALA A 152 -6.29 -10.03 6.93
CA ALA A 152 -7.45 -9.15 7.06
C ALA A 152 -8.46 -9.61 8.13
N SER A 153 -8.72 -10.90 8.26
CA SER A 153 -9.67 -11.44 9.26
C SER A 153 -9.22 -11.16 10.70
N ARG A 154 -7.91 -11.18 10.95
CA ARG A 154 -7.37 -10.81 12.27
C ARG A 154 -7.48 -9.32 12.51
N ILE A 155 -7.11 -8.51 11.52
CA ILE A 155 -7.22 -7.05 11.58
C ILE A 155 -8.68 -6.62 11.76
N CYS A 156 -9.63 -7.32 11.12
CA CYS A 156 -11.06 -7.08 11.27
C CYS A 156 -11.51 -7.24 12.73
N ARG A 157 -11.12 -8.32 13.39
CA ARG A 157 -11.44 -8.53 14.81
C ARG A 157 -10.90 -7.43 15.70
N GLU A 158 -9.66 -7.01 15.47
CA GLU A 158 -9.01 -5.93 16.24
C GLU A 158 -9.67 -4.57 15.97
N ARG A 159 -10.13 -4.31 14.73
CA ARG A 159 -10.61 -2.99 14.31
C ARG A 159 -12.11 -2.81 14.44
N PHE A 160 -12.91 -3.84 14.12
CA PHE A 160 -14.38 -3.78 14.10
C PHE A 160 -15.03 -4.62 15.22
N GLY A 161 -14.24 -5.36 16.00
CA GLY A 161 -14.73 -6.21 17.08
C GLY A 161 -15.56 -7.40 16.60
N SER A 162 -15.46 -7.78 15.32
CA SER A 162 -16.31 -8.78 14.68
C SER A 162 -15.49 -9.78 13.86
N ALA A 163 -15.97 -11.01 13.77
CA ALA A 163 -15.43 -12.01 12.88
C ALA A 163 -16.00 -11.85 11.48
N ALA A 164 -15.16 -11.97 10.46
CA ALA A 164 -15.60 -11.97 9.07
C ALA A 164 -16.05 -13.39 8.65
N SER A 165 -17.13 -13.48 7.85
CA SER A 165 -17.62 -14.71 7.22
C SER A 165 -16.79 -15.08 5.97
N GLY A 166 -16.23 -14.09 5.29
CA GLY A 166 -15.39 -14.24 4.11
C GLY A 166 -14.62 -12.96 3.84
N THR A 167 -13.50 -13.08 3.13
CA THR A 167 -12.66 -11.93 2.77
C THR A 167 -12.64 -11.78 1.26
N SER A 168 -12.97 -10.59 0.80
CA SER A 168 -12.94 -10.15 -0.59
C SER A 168 -11.77 -9.20 -0.83
N SER A 169 -11.35 -9.05 -2.07
CA SER A 169 -10.25 -8.13 -2.41
C SER A 169 -10.50 -7.38 -3.71
N LEU A 170 -10.18 -6.09 -3.70
CA LEU A 170 -10.25 -5.24 -4.88
C LEU A 170 -8.93 -4.54 -5.10
N LEU A 171 -8.45 -4.60 -6.34
CA LEU A 171 -7.42 -3.71 -6.85
C LEU A 171 -8.13 -2.50 -7.48
N VAL A 172 -8.00 -1.34 -6.86
CA VAL A 172 -8.68 -0.12 -7.28
C VAL A 172 -7.71 0.82 -7.97
N MET A 173 -8.11 1.34 -9.11
CA MET A 173 -7.30 2.21 -9.95
C MET A 173 -8.13 3.39 -10.50
N PRO A 174 -7.48 4.53 -10.79
CA PRO A 174 -8.16 5.61 -11.51
C PRO A 174 -8.56 5.15 -12.91
N ASP A 175 -9.75 5.53 -13.36
CA ASP A 175 -10.23 5.23 -14.70
C ASP A 175 -9.56 6.12 -15.74
N THR A 176 -8.33 5.77 -16.10
CA THR A 176 -7.53 6.45 -17.12
C THR A 176 -7.14 5.49 -18.24
N ALA A 177 -6.91 6.05 -19.44
CA ALA A 177 -6.42 5.25 -20.55
C ALA A 177 -5.06 4.57 -20.24
N ALA A 178 -4.23 5.20 -19.41
CA ALA A 178 -2.95 4.62 -18.98
C ALA A 178 -3.15 3.41 -18.07
N ALA A 179 -3.99 3.52 -17.02
CA ALA A 179 -4.31 2.41 -16.13
C ALA A 179 -4.95 1.24 -16.88
N ARG A 180 -5.90 1.53 -17.77
CA ARG A 180 -6.53 0.49 -18.61
C ARG A 180 -5.52 -0.22 -19.51
N ARG A 181 -4.58 0.51 -20.15
CA ARG A 181 -3.51 -0.12 -20.95
C ARG A 181 -2.57 -0.97 -20.11
N GLN A 182 -2.25 -0.56 -18.88
CA GLN A 182 -1.42 -1.36 -17.97
C GLN A 182 -2.12 -2.68 -17.60
N VAL A 183 -3.41 -2.62 -17.25
CA VAL A 183 -4.22 -3.81 -16.96
C VAL A 183 -4.29 -4.75 -18.19
N MET A 184 -4.49 -4.20 -19.38
CA MET A 184 -4.55 -5.01 -20.60
C MET A 184 -3.25 -5.75 -20.90
N ARG A 185 -2.08 -5.20 -20.56
CA ARG A 185 -0.78 -5.89 -20.72
C ARG A 185 -0.64 -7.13 -19.83
N HIS A 186 -1.37 -7.17 -18.71
CA HIS A 186 -1.31 -8.24 -17.72
C HIS A 186 -2.65 -8.96 -17.59
N ARG A 187 -3.47 -8.90 -18.64
CA ARG A 187 -4.85 -9.35 -18.64
C ARG A 187 -4.99 -10.79 -18.16
N ASP A 188 -4.21 -11.71 -18.71
CA ASP A 188 -4.32 -13.14 -18.43
C ASP A 188 -4.13 -13.46 -16.95
N VAL A 189 -3.14 -12.83 -16.32
CA VAL A 189 -2.86 -12.99 -14.89
C VAL A 189 -3.95 -12.33 -14.05
N LEU A 190 -4.36 -11.13 -14.44
CA LEU A 190 -5.38 -10.37 -13.68
C LEU A 190 -6.77 -10.97 -13.82
N ASP A 191 -7.14 -11.52 -14.96
CA ASP A 191 -8.42 -12.20 -15.16
C ASP A 191 -8.50 -13.50 -14.35
N ALA A 192 -7.37 -14.17 -14.13
CA ALA A 192 -7.30 -15.37 -13.30
C ALA A 192 -7.46 -15.05 -11.79
N VAL A 193 -6.86 -13.96 -11.30
CA VAL A 193 -6.79 -13.64 -9.85
C VAL A 193 -7.87 -12.65 -9.42
N LEU A 194 -8.21 -11.68 -10.27
CA LEU A 194 -9.14 -10.59 -10.00
C LEU A 194 -10.18 -10.47 -11.13
N PRO A 195 -11.03 -11.49 -11.34
CA PRO A 195 -11.91 -11.57 -12.51
C PRO A 195 -13.02 -10.52 -12.53
N ALA A 196 -13.52 -10.09 -11.36
CA ALA A 196 -14.66 -9.20 -11.29
C ALA A 196 -14.32 -7.77 -11.78
N GLY A 197 -15.19 -7.22 -12.60
CA GLY A 197 -15.13 -5.84 -13.09
C GLY A 197 -16.13 -4.92 -12.40
N ASN A 198 -16.15 -3.65 -12.82
CA ASN A 198 -16.92 -2.57 -12.19
C ASN A 198 -18.40 -2.88 -11.95
N VAL A 199 -19.08 -3.55 -12.88
CA VAL A 199 -20.51 -3.85 -12.75
C VAL A 199 -20.75 -4.88 -11.65
N ALA A 200 -20.03 -6.01 -11.70
CA ALA A 200 -20.14 -7.07 -10.71
C ALA A 200 -19.78 -6.57 -9.30
N ILE A 201 -18.74 -5.73 -9.20
CA ILE A 201 -18.30 -5.15 -7.93
C ILE A 201 -19.39 -4.25 -7.33
N ARG A 202 -20.03 -3.38 -8.13
CA ARG A 202 -21.12 -2.51 -7.64
C ARG A 202 -22.33 -3.30 -7.14
N HIS A 203 -22.73 -4.32 -7.87
CA HIS A 203 -23.81 -5.22 -7.43
C HIS A 203 -23.46 -5.90 -6.11
N TRP A 204 -22.25 -6.44 -6.03
CA TRP A 204 -21.78 -7.10 -4.83
C TRP A 204 -21.66 -6.15 -3.63
N LEU A 205 -21.23 -4.92 -3.82
CA LEU A 205 -21.16 -3.92 -2.72
C LEU A 205 -22.55 -3.61 -2.14
N ALA A 206 -23.60 -3.64 -2.96
CA ALA A 206 -24.98 -3.45 -2.50
C ALA A 206 -25.50 -4.66 -1.73
N GLU A 207 -25.17 -5.86 -2.15
CA GLU A 207 -25.64 -7.13 -1.58
C GLU A 207 -24.49 -8.15 -1.48
N PRO A 208 -23.59 -8.03 -0.50
CA PRO A 208 -22.47 -8.97 -0.34
C PRO A 208 -23.00 -10.36 0.05
N HIS A 209 -22.69 -11.38 -0.75
CA HIS A 209 -23.16 -12.76 -0.49
C HIS A 209 -22.03 -13.80 -0.51
N ALA A 210 -21.10 -13.72 -1.44
CA ALA A 210 -19.91 -14.57 -1.53
C ALA A 210 -18.65 -13.70 -1.64
N SER A 211 -17.47 -14.26 -1.45
CA SER A 211 -16.26 -13.50 -1.65
C SER A 211 -16.09 -13.12 -3.12
N ILE A 212 -15.68 -11.87 -3.36
CA ILE A 212 -15.37 -11.34 -4.68
C ILE A 212 -13.92 -10.89 -4.75
N HIS A 213 -13.28 -11.14 -5.89
CA HIS A 213 -11.95 -10.64 -6.18
C HIS A 213 -12.00 -9.90 -7.52
N GLY A 214 -11.56 -8.63 -7.55
CA GLY A 214 -11.80 -7.84 -8.75
C GLY A 214 -10.93 -6.62 -8.93
N ARG A 215 -11.11 -6.00 -10.11
CA ARG A 215 -10.46 -4.75 -10.51
C ARG A 215 -11.51 -3.67 -10.66
N TRP A 216 -11.34 -2.60 -9.92
CA TRP A 216 -12.30 -1.51 -9.89
C TRP A 216 -11.68 -0.23 -10.42
N PHE A 217 -12.17 0.23 -11.56
CA PHE A 217 -11.79 1.52 -12.12
C PHE A 217 -12.74 2.59 -11.62
N LEU A 218 -12.21 3.57 -10.90
CA LEU A 218 -12.98 4.70 -10.40
C LEU A 218 -12.74 5.93 -11.27
N ALA A 219 -13.83 6.55 -11.68
CA ALA A 219 -13.78 7.79 -12.46
C ALA A 219 -13.02 8.87 -11.67
N ASN A 220 -12.14 9.58 -12.37
CA ASN A 220 -11.31 10.63 -11.80
C ASN A 220 -12.22 11.78 -11.33
N THR A 221 -12.41 11.90 -10.04
CA THR A 221 -13.00 13.10 -9.46
C THR A 221 -11.88 14.12 -9.35
N SER A 222 -11.83 15.06 -10.31
CA SER A 222 -10.94 16.23 -10.23
C SER A 222 -11.14 16.95 -8.90
N PRO A 223 -10.09 17.46 -8.25
CA PRO A 223 -10.16 18.13 -6.94
C PRO A 223 -11.12 19.33 -6.90
N VAL A 224 -11.50 19.88 -8.05
CA VAL A 224 -12.47 20.98 -8.19
C VAL A 224 -13.88 20.57 -7.72
N VAL A 225 -14.30 19.31 -7.91
CA VAL A 225 -15.61 18.83 -7.48
C VAL A 225 -15.66 18.53 -5.97
N LEU A 226 -14.50 18.19 -5.37
CA LEU A 226 -14.39 17.89 -3.94
C LEU A 226 -14.53 19.13 -3.05
N ARG A 227 -14.10 20.29 -3.48
CA ARG A 227 -14.26 21.56 -2.73
C ARG A 227 -15.71 22.05 -2.62
N GLY A 228 -16.57 21.65 -3.57
CA GLY A 228 -17.99 22.00 -3.54
C GLY A 228 -18.87 21.11 -2.66
N LEU A 229 -18.39 19.90 -2.29
CA LEU A 229 -19.13 18.94 -1.48
C LEU A 229 -18.66 18.83 -0.02
N LEU A 230 -17.51 19.43 0.31
CA LEU A 230 -16.97 19.51 1.67
C LEU A 230 -17.27 20.88 2.32
N GLY A 231 -18.48 21.37 2.17
CA GLY A 231 -18.97 22.54 2.88
C GLY A 231 -19.29 22.19 4.34
N GLY A 232 -18.36 22.45 5.24
CA GLY A 232 -18.56 22.43 6.69
C GLY A 232 -17.26 22.11 7.44
N PRO A 233 -16.88 22.90 8.47
CA PRO A 233 -15.70 22.61 9.25
C PRO A 233 -15.94 21.37 10.12
N ASP A 234 -15.13 20.36 9.93
CA ASP A 234 -15.07 19.16 10.76
C ASP A 234 -14.86 19.56 12.22
N ARG A 235 -15.87 19.33 13.05
CA ARG A 235 -15.70 19.33 14.51
C ARG A 235 -14.81 18.15 14.88
N VAL A 236 -13.55 18.42 15.11
CA VAL A 236 -12.63 17.49 15.75
C VAL A 236 -13.19 17.21 17.15
N ILE A 237 -13.78 16.03 17.34
CA ILE A 237 -14.17 15.55 18.67
C ILE A 237 -12.86 15.22 19.40
N ARG A 238 -12.41 16.12 20.25
CA ARG A 238 -11.34 15.87 21.21
C ARG A 238 -11.86 14.86 22.26
N PRO A 239 -11.12 13.80 22.58
CA PRO A 239 -11.49 12.93 23.70
C PRO A 239 -11.48 13.74 24.99
N ALA A 240 -12.53 13.61 25.80
CA ALA A 240 -12.68 14.25 27.07
C ALA A 240 -11.50 13.91 27.99
N ARG A 241 -10.83 14.94 28.51
CA ARG A 241 -9.82 14.78 29.57
C ARG A 241 -10.52 14.24 30.81
N ALA A 242 -10.07 13.12 31.34
CA ALA A 242 -10.42 12.60 32.64
C ALA A 242 -10.09 13.67 33.69
N GLY A 243 -11.09 14.21 34.32
CA GLY A 243 -10.96 15.21 35.39
C GLY A 243 -10.34 14.56 36.62
N ASN A 244 -9.18 15.01 36.99
CA ASN A 244 -8.52 14.71 38.25
C ASN A 244 -9.23 15.52 39.34
N ARG A 245 -10.13 14.90 40.11
CA ARG A 245 -10.67 15.50 41.34
C ARG A 245 -9.62 15.33 42.43
N ALA A 246 -8.83 16.35 42.64
CA ALA A 246 -8.04 16.50 43.86
C ALA A 246 -8.98 16.87 45.01
N ASN A 247 -8.99 16.03 46.04
CA ASN A 247 -9.66 16.16 47.31
C ASN A 247 -8.89 17.18 48.17
N SER A 248 -9.45 18.33 48.44
CA SER A 248 -8.96 19.28 49.44
C SER A 248 -9.95 19.34 50.61
N SER A 249 -9.71 18.50 51.58
CA SER A 249 -10.32 18.65 52.92
C SER A 249 -9.49 19.62 53.74
N THR A 250 -9.98 20.84 53.93
CA THR A 250 -9.43 21.80 54.89
C THR A 250 -10.20 21.66 56.16
N THR A 251 -9.55 21.09 57.17
CA THR A 251 -10.02 21.10 58.58
C THR A 251 -9.73 22.48 59.15
N ARG A 252 -10.76 23.19 59.56
CA ARG A 252 -10.66 24.40 60.39
C ARG A 252 -10.90 23.97 61.83
N ALA A 253 -9.86 24.08 62.67
CA ALA A 253 -10.00 24.07 64.10
C ALA A 253 -10.49 25.43 64.54
N ASP A 254 -11.52 25.44 65.37
CA ASP A 254 -11.98 26.61 66.05
C ASP A 254 -11.63 26.49 67.55
N SER A 255 -10.98 27.53 68.07
CA SER A 255 -10.65 27.65 69.46
C SER A 255 -11.62 28.68 70.06
N GLY A 256 -12.21 28.32 71.17
CA GLY A 256 -13.02 29.21 71.99
C GLY A 256 -13.46 28.45 73.23
#